data_1ce3923ec9ff4aba3d3eea4e3bae92f3
#
_entry.id   1ce3923ec9ff4aba3d3eea4e3bae92f3
#
_cell.length_a   1.000
_cell.length_b   1.000
_cell.length_c   1.000
_cell.angle_alpha   90.00
_cell.angle_beta   90.00
_cell.angle_gamma   90.00
#
_symmetry.space_group_name_H-M   'P 1'
#
loop_
_entity.id
_entity.type
_entity.pdbx_description
1 polymer ?
#
loop_
_entity_poly.entity_id
_entity_poly.type
_entity_poly.pdbx_seq_one_letter_code
_entity_poly.pdbx_strand_id
1 'polypeptide(L)'
;MTLTDELFAKNTVKLDSKIPDGPVADKWDNYKENMKLVNPNNKRKFKVIVVGTGLAGASAAATLAELGYQVDAFTFHDSARRAHSIAAQGGINGAKNYKGDGDSVHRLFYDTVKGGDFRAREANVHRLAQVSVDIIDQMVAQGVPFAREYG
;
A
#
# COMPACT_ATOMS: atom_id res chain seq x y z
N MET A 1 14.26 32.53 4.20
CA MET A 1 12.92 31.99 4.00
C MET A 1 12.98 31.28 2.66
N THR A 2 12.80 29.98 2.63
CA THR A 2 12.89 29.20 1.40
C THR A 2 11.56 29.26 0.64
N LEU A 3 11.56 28.98 -0.66
CA LEU A 3 10.34 28.92 -1.49
C LEU A 3 9.29 27.96 -0.90
N THR A 4 9.76 26.94 -0.21
CA THR A 4 8.93 25.98 0.55
C THR A 4 8.26 26.63 1.74
N ASP A 5 8.96 27.51 2.47
CA ASP A 5 8.38 28.18 3.65
C ASP A 5 7.27 29.15 3.25
N GLU A 6 7.38 29.80 2.08
CA GLU A 6 6.33 30.68 1.56
C GLU A 6 5.11 29.90 1.04
N LEU A 7 5.31 28.73 0.43
CA LEU A 7 4.22 27.86 -0.01
C LEU A 7 3.44 27.28 1.17
N PHE A 8 4.12 26.93 2.25
CA PHE A 8 3.47 26.43 3.47
C PHE A 8 2.82 27.53 4.29
N ALA A 9 3.38 28.74 4.31
CA ALA A 9 2.78 29.88 5.02
C ALA A 9 1.49 30.40 4.35
N LYS A 10 1.35 30.24 3.03
CA LYS A 10 0.15 30.64 2.28
C LYS A 10 -0.99 29.60 2.32
N ASN A 11 -0.67 28.35 2.56
CA ASN A 11 -1.66 27.30 2.67
C ASN A 11 -1.97 27.03 4.15
N THR A 12 -3.08 27.52 4.61
CA THR A 12 -3.67 27.17 5.92
C THR A 12 -4.16 25.70 5.98
N VAL A 13 -3.78 24.88 5.01
CA VAL A 13 -4.10 23.45 5.01
C VAL A 13 -3.22 22.77 6.06
N LYS A 14 -3.83 22.44 7.18
CA LYS A 14 -3.22 21.57 8.17
C LYS A 14 -2.95 20.22 7.52
N LEU A 15 -1.69 19.91 7.30
CA LEU A 15 -1.28 18.58 6.82
C LEU A 15 -1.52 17.58 7.95
N ASP A 16 -2.75 17.12 8.05
CA ASP A 16 -3.17 16.10 8.97
C ASP A 16 -3.32 14.79 8.19
N SER A 17 -2.67 13.75 8.66
CA SER A 17 -2.78 12.43 8.05
C SER A 17 -4.14 11.76 8.25
N LYS A 18 -5.07 12.40 8.94
CA LYS A 18 -6.44 11.94 9.19
C LYS A 18 -6.50 10.45 9.54
N ILE A 19 -5.69 10.06 10.50
CA ILE A 19 -5.75 8.69 11.01
C ILE A 19 -7.06 8.54 11.80
N PRO A 20 -7.91 7.56 11.47
CA PRO A 20 -9.13 7.32 12.21
C PRO A 20 -8.86 7.01 13.68
N ASP A 21 -9.78 7.37 14.54
CA ASP A 21 -9.71 7.08 15.97
C ASP A 21 -10.04 5.62 16.26
N GLY A 22 -9.68 5.16 17.46
CA GLY A 22 -10.00 3.83 17.95
C GLY A 22 -8.82 2.88 18.04
N PRO A 23 -9.06 1.62 18.39
CA PRO A 23 -8.05 0.58 18.44
C PRO A 23 -7.37 0.38 17.08
N VAL A 24 -6.09 0.01 17.08
CA VAL A 24 -5.29 -0.16 15.86
C VAL A 24 -5.95 -1.14 14.88
N ALA A 25 -6.55 -2.21 15.38
CA ALA A 25 -7.21 -3.23 14.56
C ALA A 25 -8.42 -2.70 13.79
N ASP A 26 -9.16 -1.74 14.37
CA ASP A 26 -10.44 -1.27 13.84
C ASP A 26 -10.34 0.04 13.04
N LYS A 27 -9.19 0.71 13.09
CA LYS A 27 -9.00 2.04 12.46
C LYS A 27 -9.33 2.05 10.97
N TRP A 28 -8.93 1.02 10.24
CA TRP A 28 -9.18 0.94 8.80
C TRP A 28 -10.63 0.59 8.46
N ASP A 29 -11.30 -0.20 9.28
CA ASP A 29 -12.71 -0.50 9.08
C ASP A 29 -13.56 0.73 9.36
N ASN A 30 -13.28 1.46 10.44
CA ASN A 30 -13.89 2.76 10.72
C ASN A 30 -13.67 3.76 9.57
N TYR A 31 -12.48 3.78 8.97
CA TYR A 31 -12.19 4.64 7.83
C TYR A 31 -13.03 4.27 6.61
N LYS A 32 -13.15 2.99 6.30
CA LYS A 32 -13.94 2.49 5.17
C LYS A 32 -15.42 2.81 5.30
N GLU A 33 -16.00 2.65 6.48
CA GLU A 33 -17.40 2.93 6.75
C GLU A 33 -17.75 4.40 6.49
N ASN A 34 -16.81 5.31 6.73
CA ASN A 34 -16.97 6.74 6.53
C ASN A 34 -16.53 7.24 5.14
N MET A 35 -16.04 6.36 4.27
CA MET A 35 -15.52 6.73 2.96
C MET A 35 -16.62 7.03 1.96
N LYS A 36 -16.49 8.15 1.26
CA LYS A 36 -17.32 8.44 0.07
C LYS A 36 -16.80 7.61 -1.11
N LEU A 37 -17.61 6.69 -1.58
CA LEU A 37 -17.27 5.85 -2.72
C LEU A 37 -17.48 6.58 -4.04
N VAL A 38 -16.62 6.30 -5.01
CA VAL A 38 -16.81 6.74 -6.39
C VAL A 38 -17.86 5.85 -7.06
N ASN A 39 -18.90 6.46 -7.61
CA ASN A 39 -19.88 5.70 -8.39
C ASN A 39 -19.16 4.99 -9.56
N PRO A 40 -19.41 3.69 -9.79
CA PRO A 40 -18.77 2.92 -10.87
C PRO A 40 -18.86 3.58 -12.25
N ASN A 41 -19.98 4.24 -12.57
CA ASN A 41 -20.18 4.95 -13.84
C ASN A 41 -19.27 6.18 -14.00
N ASN A 42 -18.73 6.70 -12.91
CA ASN A 42 -17.88 7.87 -12.92
C ASN A 42 -16.39 7.54 -12.90
N LYS A 43 -15.99 6.29 -12.71
CA LYS A 43 -14.58 5.90 -12.61
C LYS A 43 -13.75 6.39 -13.80
N ARG A 44 -14.27 6.26 -15.02
CA ARG A 44 -13.58 6.67 -16.25
C ARG A 44 -13.37 8.19 -16.38
N LYS A 45 -14.04 8.99 -15.55
CA LYS A 45 -13.86 10.45 -15.51
C LYS A 45 -12.69 10.88 -14.64
N PHE A 46 -12.18 9.97 -13.83
CA PHE A 46 -11.06 10.25 -12.95
C PHE A 46 -9.76 9.70 -13.56
N LYS A 47 -8.77 10.57 -13.59
CA LYS A 47 -7.39 10.24 -13.93
C LYS A 47 -6.58 10.19 -12.64
N VAL A 48 -5.94 9.06 -12.39
CA VAL A 48 -5.09 8.85 -11.22
C VAL A 48 -3.64 8.93 -11.62
N ILE A 49 -2.88 9.76 -10.94
CA ILE A 49 -1.44 9.86 -11.12
C ILE A 49 -0.76 9.03 -10.03
N VAL A 50 0.04 8.06 -10.45
CA VAL A 50 0.87 7.23 -9.57
C VAL A 50 2.32 7.65 -9.76
N VAL A 51 2.97 8.08 -8.68
CA VAL A 51 4.37 8.48 -8.70
C VAL A 51 5.23 7.40 -8.07
N GLY A 52 6.13 6.84 -8.86
CA GLY A 52 6.98 5.72 -8.49
C GLY A 52 6.50 4.39 -9.07
N THR A 53 7.43 3.60 -9.56
CA THR A 53 7.19 2.30 -10.23
C THR A 53 7.81 1.13 -9.46
N GLY A 54 8.02 1.29 -8.17
CA GLY A 54 8.34 0.20 -7.26
C GLY A 54 7.14 -0.70 -7.00
N LEU A 55 7.26 -1.65 -6.11
CA LEU A 55 6.21 -2.62 -5.80
C LEU A 55 4.86 -1.95 -5.45
N ALA A 56 4.90 -0.94 -4.59
CA ALA A 56 3.69 -0.21 -4.18
C ALA A 56 3.04 0.54 -5.34
N GLY A 57 3.82 1.29 -6.13
CA GLY A 57 3.29 2.06 -7.25
C GLY A 57 2.78 1.18 -8.39
N ALA A 58 3.51 0.13 -8.74
CA ALA A 58 3.10 -0.80 -9.78
C ALA A 58 1.82 -1.54 -9.40
N SER A 59 1.72 -2.01 -8.15
CA SER A 59 0.51 -2.67 -7.63
C SER A 59 -0.70 -1.72 -7.61
N ALA A 60 -0.50 -0.48 -7.16
CA ALA A 60 -1.56 0.53 -7.17
C ALA A 60 -2.03 0.84 -8.60
N ALA A 61 -1.09 1.02 -9.54
CA ALA A 61 -1.41 1.31 -10.94
C ALA A 61 -2.18 0.16 -11.59
N ALA A 62 -1.74 -1.08 -11.40
CA ALA A 62 -2.40 -2.27 -11.93
C ALA A 62 -3.83 -2.38 -11.38
N THR A 63 -3.99 -2.34 -10.07
CA THR A 63 -5.29 -2.48 -9.42
C THR A 63 -6.26 -1.36 -9.82
N LEU A 64 -5.79 -0.12 -9.89
CA LEU A 64 -6.63 1.01 -10.31
C LEU A 64 -7.06 0.88 -11.77
N ALA A 65 -6.17 0.41 -12.65
CA ALA A 65 -6.50 0.16 -14.06
C ALA A 65 -7.53 -0.96 -14.19
N GLU A 66 -7.39 -2.07 -13.48
CA GLU A 66 -8.37 -3.15 -13.42
C GLU A 66 -9.74 -2.67 -12.92
N LEU A 67 -9.75 -1.75 -11.97
CA LEU A 67 -10.98 -1.11 -11.47
C LEU A 67 -11.62 -0.15 -12.48
N GLY A 68 -10.97 0.15 -13.60
CA GLY A 68 -11.49 0.99 -14.68
C GLY A 68 -11.17 2.48 -14.57
N TYR A 69 -10.20 2.87 -13.77
CA TYR A 69 -9.67 4.23 -13.73
C TYR A 69 -8.67 4.45 -14.87
N GLN A 70 -8.52 5.71 -15.29
CA GLN A 70 -7.40 6.12 -16.12
C GLN A 70 -6.18 6.33 -15.23
N VAL A 71 -5.07 5.65 -15.51
CA VAL A 71 -3.87 5.71 -14.66
C VAL A 71 -2.66 6.16 -15.47
N ASP A 72 -1.99 7.21 -15.00
CA ASP A 72 -0.67 7.61 -15.46
C ASP A 72 0.36 7.27 -14.39
N ALA A 73 1.30 6.41 -14.68
CA ALA A 73 2.40 6.06 -13.78
C ALA A 73 3.69 6.79 -14.18
N PHE A 74 4.24 7.56 -13.26
CA PHE A 74 5.46 8.34 -13.48
C PHE A 74 6.64 7.79 -12.68
N THR A 75 7.80 7.77 -13.28
CA THR A 75 9.06 7.47 -12.62
C THR A 75 10.16 8.38 -13.14
N PHE A 76 11.14 8.70 -12.31
CA PHE A 76 12.33 9.41 -12.76
C PHE A 76 13.42 8.48 -13.34
N HIS A 77 13.24 7.17 -13.16
CA HIS A 77 14.14 6.19 -13.74
C HIS A 77 13.90 6.04 -15.25
N ASP A 78 14.93 5.72 -15.98
CA ASP A 78 14.88 5.39 -17.41
C ASP A 78 14.14 4.07 -17.70
N SER A 79 13.89 3.27 -16.67
CA SER A 79 13.11 2.03 -16.74
C SER A 79 12.37 1.79 -15.43
N ALA A 80 11.13 1.33 -15.52
CA ALA A 80 10.35 0.88 -14.36
C ALA A 80 11.05 -0.23 -13.57
N ARG A 81 11.89 -1.02 -14.24
CA ARG A 81 12.66 -2.12 -13.63
C ARG A 81 13.82 -1.65 -12.76
N ARG A 82 14.12 -0.36 -12.69
CA ARG A 82 15.19 0.19 -11.85
C ARG A 82 14.71 0.67 -10.48
N ALA A 83 13.47 0.41 -10.16
CA ALA A 83 12.97 0.68 -8.81
C ALA A 83 13.70 -0.17 -7.76
N HIS A 84 13.88 0.38 -6.56
CA HIS A 84 14.58 -0.30 -5.46
C HIS A 84 13.99 -1.68 -5.11
N SER A 85 12.69 -1.85 -5.32
CA SER A 85 12.01 -3.14 -5.10
C SER A 85 12.64 -4.32 -5.84
N ILE A 86 13.28 -4.08 -6.97
CA ILE A 86 13.97 -5.14 -7.75
C ILE A 86 15.24 -5.61 -7.02
N ALA A 87 15.93 -4.70 -6.32
CA ALA A 87 17.13 -5.02 -5.55
C ALA A 87 16.81 -5.76 -4.23
N ALA A 88 15.57 -5.70 -3.79
CA ALA A 88 15.11 -6.35 -2.54
C ALA A 88 14.80 -7.84 -2.69
N GLN A 89 15.11 -8.45 -3.83
CA GLN A 89 14.83 -9.85 -4.15
C GLN A 89 13.32 -10.17 -4.28
N GLY A 90 12.97 -11.42 -4.57
CA GLY A 90 11.59 -11.82 -4.92
C GLY A 90 10.74 -12.33 -3.76
N GLY A 91 11.26 -12.37 -2.54
CA GLY A 91 10.52 -12.86 -1.38
C GLY A 91 9.55 -11.81 -0.85
N ILE A 92 8.32 -12.22 -0.57
CA ILE A 92 7.31 -11.38 0.07
C ILE A 92 6.81 -12.09 1.33
N ASN A 93 6.86 -11.38 2.47
CA ASN A 93 6.30 -11.87 3.71
C ASN A 93 4.78 -11.68 3.73
N GLY A 94 4.08 -12.75 4.08
CA GLY A 94 2.63 -12.74 4.29
C GLY A 94 2.28 -13.46 5.58
N ALA A 95 1.19 -13.07 6.21
CA ALA A 95 0.72 -13.68 7.45
C ALA A 95 0.00 -15.03 7.19
N LYS A 96 0.51 -15.83 6.24
CA LYS A 96 0.03 -17.18 5.97
C LYS A 96 0.71 -18.14 6.94
N ASN A 97 -0.06 -18.76 7.81
CA ASN A 97 0.45 -19.73 8.75
C ASN A 97 0.48 -21.13 8.08
N TYR A 98 1.49 -21.38 7.28
CA TYR A 98 1.73 -22.70 6.73
C TYR A 98 2.18 -23.63 7.86
N LYS A 99 1.59 -24.79 7.98
CA LYS A 99 2.00 -25.94 8.84
C LYS A 99 2.80 -25.59 10.12
N GLY A 100 2.29 -24.68 10.92
CA GLY A 100 2.87 -24.47 12.25
C GLY A 100 4.08 -23.53 12.30
N ASP A 101 4.35 -22.73 11.25
CA ASP A 101 5.43 -21.74 11.24
C ASP A 101 5.22 -20.62 12.26
N GLY A 102 4.05 -20.57 12.88
CA GLY A 102 3.72 -19.57 13.88
C GLY A 102 3.48 -18.17 13.31
N ASP A 103 3.29 -18.07 12.01
CA ASP A 103 2.95 -16.81 11.37
C ASP A 103 1.56 -16.33 11.78
N SER A 104 1.45 -15.05 12.00
CA SER A 104 0.20 -14.39 12.33
C SER A 104 0.24 -12.91 11.90
N VAL A 105 -0.94 -12.33 11.81
CA VAL A 105 -1.07 -10.88 11.57
C VAL A 105 -0.29 -10.09 12.64
N HIS A 106 -0.39 -10.50 13.91
CA HIS A 106 0.31 -9.85 15.00
C HIS A 106 1.83 -9.97 14.87
N ARG A 107 2.35 -11.14 14.50
CA ARG A 107 3.79 -11.34 14.32
C ARG A 107 4.33 -10.49 13.18
N LEU A 108 3.70 -10.54 12.02
CA LEU A 108 4.10 -9.73 10.88
C LEU A 108 4.03 -8.23 11.18
N PHE A 109 2.99 -7.80 11.88
CA PHE A 109 2.84 -6.42 12.36
C PHE A 109 3.99 -6.01 13.29
N TYR A 110 4.24 -6.81 14.33
CA TYR A 110 5.29 -6.51 15.30
C TYR A 110 6.67 -6.47 14.66
N ASP A 111 7.02 -7.47 13.85
CA ASP A 111 8.32 -7.57 13.20
C ASP A 111 8.54 -6.40 12.22
N THR A 112 7.50 -5.97 11.52
CA THR A 112 7.58 -4.83 10.60
C THR A 112 7.76 -3.51 11.35
N VAL A 113 7.02 -3.28 12.43
CA VAL A 113 7.16 -2.08 13.26
C VAL A 113 8.53 -2.03 13.93
N LYS A 114 8.99 -3.15 14.47
CA LYS A 114 10.31 -3.29 15.10
C LYS A 114 11.43 -3.08 14.08
N GLY A 115 11.36 -3.72 12.91
CA GLY A 115 12.34 -3.56 11.83
C GLY A 115 12.41 -2.15 11.28
N GLY A 116 11.31 -1.39 11.37
CA GLY A 116 11.22 0.04 11.03
C GLY A 116 11.60 0.98 12.17
N ASP A 117 12.24 0.48 13.22
CA ASP A 117 12.73 1.28 14.38
C ASP A 117 11.59 2.00 15.12
N PHE A 118 10.41 1.41 15.13
CA PHE A 118 9.18 1.96 15.73
C PHE A 118 8.76 3.33 15.18
N ARG A 119 9.16 3.66 13.94
CA ARG A 119 8.82 4.93 13.26
C ARG A 119 7.62 4.83 12.34
N ALA A 120 7.17 3.62 12.05
CA ALA A 120 6.04 3.40 11.17
C ALA A 120 4.70 3.81 11.82
N ARG A 121 3.73 4.15 11.00
CA ARG A 121 2.34 4.32 11.45
C ARG A 121 1.73 2.95 11.70
N GLU A 122 1.51 2.61 12.94
CA GLU A 122 1.05 1.29 13.37
C GLU A 122 -0.23 0.84 12.66
N ALA A 123 -1.22 1.73 12.51
CA ALA A 123 -2.46 1.39 11.83
C ALA A 123 -2.25 0.95 10.36
N ASN A 124 -1.31 1.58 9.65
CA ASN A 124 -0.98 1.21 8.28
C ASN A 124 -0.27 -0.13 8.21
N VAL A 125 0.66 -0.37 9.12
CA VAL A 125 1.40 -1.64 9.19
C VAL A 125 0.47 -2.78 9.62
N HIS A 126 -0.42 -2.54 10.58
CA HIS A 126 -1.40 -3.53 10.98
C HIS A 126 -2.32 -3.91 9.81
N ARG A 127 -2.82 -2.90 9.08
CA ARG A 127 -3.63 -3.17 7.88
C ARG A 127 -2.86 -3.95 6.82
N LEU A 128 -1.60 -3.61 6.58
CA LEU A 128 -0.74 -4.38 5.66
C LEU A 128 -0.66 -5.85 6.08
N ALA A 129 -0.42 -6.09 7.36
CA ALA A 129 -0.35 -7.46 7.89
C ALA A 129 -1.68 -8.22 7.73
N GLN A 130 -2.81 -7.56 8.00
CA GLN A 130 -4.14 -8.15 7.82
C GLN A 130 -4.41 -8.60 6.38
N VAL A 131 -4.08 -7.74 5.40
CA VAL A 131 -4.38 -8.01 3.99
C VAL A 131 -3.27 -8.75 3.24
N SER A 132 -2.16 -9.05 3.89
CA SER A 132 -0.98 -9.62 3.24
C SER A 132 -1.27 -10.94 2.51
N VAL A 133 -2.15 -11.76 3.04
CA VAL A 133 -2.56 -13.03 2.43
C VAL A 133 -3.33 -12.77 1.13
N ASP A 134 -4.32 -11.88 1.20
CA ASP A 134 -5.17 -11.53 0.05
C ASP A 134 -4.35 -10.84 -1.06
N ILE A 135 -3.36 -10.02 -0.68
CA ILE A 135 -2.46 -9.36 -1.63
C ILE A 135 -1.65 -10.39 -2.42
N ILE A 136 -1.13 -11.42 -1.75
CA ILE A 136 -0.37 -12.48 -2.44
C ILE A 136 -1.27 -13.22 -3.43
N ASP A 137 -2.48 -13.55 -3.03
CA ASP A 137 -3.43 -14.24 -3.89
C ASP A 137 -3.86 -13.35 -5.08
N GLN A 138 -4.06 -12.06 -4.86
CA GLN A 138 -4.32 -11.09 -5.92
C GLN A 138 -3.16 -11.00 -6.91
N MET A 139 -1.92 -10.91 -6.43
CA MET A 139 -0.74 -10.84 -7.29
C MET A 139 -0.61 -12.10 -8.15
N VAL A 140 -0.92 -13.27 -7.61
CA VAL A 140 -0.95 -14.52 -8.38
C VAL A 140 -2.03 -14.47 -9.45
N ALA A 141 -3.22 -13.99 -9.13
CA ALA A 141 -4.30 -13.81 -10.11
C ALA A 141 -3.91 -12.82 -11.23
N GLN A 142 -3.10 -11.83 -10.92
CA GLN A 142 -2.51 -10.89 -11.89
C GLN A 142 -1.33 -11.46 -12.69
N GLY A 143 -0.94 -12.70 -12.45
CA GLY A 143 0.07 -13.40 -13.22
C GLY A 143 1.49 -13.34 -12.64
N VAL A 144 1.69 -12.94 -11.39
CA VAL A 144 3.00 -12.97 -10.73
C VAL A 144 3.39 -14.43 -10.44
N PRO A 145 4.51 -14.93 -11.01
CA PRO A 145 4.89 -16.33 -10.88
C PRO A 145 5.65 -16.60 -9.57
N PHE A 146 4.96 -16.62 -8.46
CA PHE A 146 5.57 -17.03 -7.19
C PHE A 146 5.89 -18.52 -7.17
N ALA A 147 7.04 -18.87 -6.61
CA ALA A 147 7.32 -20.25 -6.20
C ALA A 147 6.40 -20.60 -5.01
N ARG A 148 5.67 -21.68 -5.14
CA ARG A 148 4.74 -22.13 -4.10
C ARG A 148 5.09 -23.55 -3.69
N GLU A 149 5.24 -23.76 -2.40
CA GLU A 149 5.56 -25.06 -1.86
C GLU A 149 4.31 -25.77 -1.33
N TYR A 150 3.31 -25.02 -0.85
CA TYR A 150 2.11 -25.56 -0.19
C TYR A 150 0.79 -24.91 -0.63
N GLY A 151 0.66 -24.56 -1.89
CA GLY A 151 -0.61 -24.05 -2.43
C GLY A 151 -0.65 -22.70 -3.10
#